data_55b0c3995dde78ef23e51dd10f1d3704
#
_entry.id   55b0c3995dde78ef23e51dd10f1d3704
#
_cell.length_a   1.000
_cell.length_b   1.000
_cell.length_c   1.000
_cell.angle_alpha   90.00
_cell.angle_beta   90.00
_cell.angle_gamma   90.00
#
_symmetry.space_group_name_H-M   'P 1'
#
loop_
_entity.id
_entity.type
_entity.pdbx_description
1 polymer ?
#
loop_
_entity_poly.entity_id
_entity_poly.type
_entity_poly.pdbx_seq_one_letter_code
_entity_poly.pdbx_strand_id
1 'polypeptide(L)'
;FASGAHEHVGNYSGVTVDAKEGVFKQNGYTFRIVDLPGTYSLSAYTPEELYVRKHLNENQQPDIVINVIDASNLERNLYLTTQLIDMDVQMVIALNMYDELEKAGNKFDYESLARMIGCPIVPTISKTGFGIEELFNRVIKVYEEEDPVVRHIHINYGDILEKGIANIKRSIHKVDSNMPKSISRRYLSIKLLENDQEIESQI
;
A
#
# COMPACT_ATOMS: atom_id res chain seq x y z
N PHE A 1 -4.01 -19.25 4.01
CA PHE A 1 -4.46 -19.85 2.74
C PHE A 1 -3.51 -19.54 1.57
N ALA A 2 -2.96 -18.34 1.47
CA ALA A 2 -2.10 -17.99 0.33
C ALA A 2 -0.75 -18.72 0.34
N SER A 3 -0.20 -19.03 1.49
CA SER A 3 1.18 -19.49 1.55
C SER A 3 1.33 -21.01 1.61
N GLY A 4 0.39 -21.82 2.11
CA GLY A 4 0.64 -23.26 2.31
C GLY A 4 2.07 -23.60 2.82
N ALA A 5 2.85 -22.59 3.23
CA ALA A 5 4.29 -22.58 3.39
C ALA A 5 4.67 -22.41 4.86
N HIS A 6 5.87 -22.85 5.19
CA HIS A 6 6.47 -22.71 6.51
C HIS A 6 6.58 -21.24 6.92
N GLU A 7 5.87 -20.85 7.98
CA GLU A 7 5.95 -19.53 8.57
C GLU A 7 7.27 -19.37 9.34
N HIS A 8 8.03 -18.32 9.05
CA HIS A 8 9.11 -17.84 9.89
C HIS A 8 8.68 -16.55 10.55
N VAL A 9 8.75 -16.51 11.88
CA VAL A 9 8.52 -15.29 12.67
C VAL A 9 9.84 -14.54 12.79
N GLY A 10 9.90 -13.33 12.25
CA GLY A 10 11.04 -12.43 12.38
C GLY A 10 10.76 -11.37 13.45
N ASN A 11 11.58 -11.33 14.51
CA ASN A 11 11.53 -10.26 15.52
C ASN A 11 12.39 -9.09 15.05
N TYR A 12 11.78 -7.90 14.90
CA TYR A 12 12.51 -6.67 14.63
C TYR A 12 12.84 -5.94 15.93
N SER A 13 14.11 -5.54 16.07
CA SER A 13 14.64 -4.86 17.24
C SER A 13 13.94 -3.51 17.48
N GLY A 14 13.20 -3.40 18.58
CA GLY A 14 12.68 -2.14 19.11
C GLY A 14 11.16 -1.91 19.00
N VAL A 15 10.40 -2.81 18.39
CA VAL A 15 8.92 -2.77 18.35
C VAL A 15 8.40 -4.16 18.67
N THR A 16 7.39 -4.27 19.55
CA THR A 16 6.76 -5.56 19.92
C THR A 16 5.77 -6.03 18.84
N VAL A 17 6.16 -5.87 17.57
CA VAL A 17 5.31 -6.24 16.42
C VAL A 17 6.06 -7.30 15.62
N ASP A 18 5.50 -8.51 15.57
CA ASP A 18 6.06 -9.63 14.83
C ASP A 18 5.50 -9.59 13.39
N ALA A 19 6.36 -9.40 12.40
CA ALA A 19 6.01 -9.66 11.02
C ALA A 19 6.15 -11.17 10.74
N LYS A 20 5.14 -11.75 10.10
CA LYS A 20 5.19 -13.13 9.64
C LYS A 20 5.61 -13.16 8.18
N GLU A 21 6.55 -14.01 7.86
CA GLU A 21 7.01 -14.22 6.50
C GLU A 21 6.59 -15.58 5.97
N GLY A 22 6.20 -15.63 4.69
CA GLY A 22 5.90 -16.86 3.98
C GLY A 22 6.51 -16.86 2.59
N VAL A 23 6.92 -18.02 2.10
CA VAL A 23 7.45 -18.18 0.75
C VAL A 23 6.66 -19.26 0.01
N PHE A 24 6.23 -18.96 -1.21
CA PHE A 24 5.60 -19.93 -2.10
C PHE A 24 5.94 -19.65 -3.56
N LYS A 25 5.60 -20.60 -4.45
CA LYS A 25 5.86 -20.48 -5.90
C LYS A 25 4.56 -20.52 -6.68
N GLN A 26 4.42 -19.60 -7.65
CA GLN A 26 3.31 -19.59 -8.59
C GLN A 26 3.80 -19.06 -9.95
N ASN A 27 3.39 -19.69 -11.04
CA ASN A 27 3.65 -19.28 -12.42
C ASN A 27 5.13 -18.93 -12.72
N GLY A 28 6.06 -19.71 -12.15
CA GLY A 28 7.50 -19.51 -12.33
C GLY A 28 8.14 -18.47 -11.41
N TYR A 29 7.34 -17.73 -10.64
CA TYR A 29 7.81 -16.77 -9.65
C TYR A 29 7.91 -17.37 -8.25
N THR A 30 8.86 -16.88 -7.48
CA THR A 30 8.94 -17.13 -6.04
C THR A 30 8.48 -15.89 -5.30
N PHE A 31 7.39 -16.00 -4.57
CA PHE A 31 6.84 -14.95 -3.74
C PHE A 31 7.38 -15.05 -2.32
N ARG A 32 7.92 -13.96 -1.81
CA ARG A 32 8.19 -13.76 -0.39
C ARG A 32 7.16 -12.78 0.13
N ILE A 33 6.23 -13.26 0.93
CA ILE A 33 5.17 -12.43 1.52
C ILE A 33 5.60 -12.06 2.92
N VAL A 34 5.45 -10.79 3.25
CA VAL A 34 5.58 -10.25 4.61
C VAL A 34 4.21 -9.76 5.06
N ASP A 35 3.68 -10.39 6.11
CA ASP A 35 2.42 -9.99 6.73
C ASP A 35 2.69 -8.84 7.70
N LEU A 36 2.19 -7.66 7.37
CA LEU A 36 2.35 -6.47 8.18
C LEU A 36 1.14 -6.26 9.11
N PRO A 37 1.32 -5.60 10.25
CA PRO A 37 0.21 -5.28 11.13
C PRO A 37 -0.91 -4.54 10.41
N GLY A 38 -2.16 -4.88 10.77
CA GLY A 38 -3.32 -4.19 10.22
C GLY A 38 -3.35 -2.73 10.65
N THR A 39 -3.42 -1.84 9.69
CA THR A 39 -3.53 -0.40 9.94
C THR A 39 -4.53 0.25 8.99
N TYR A 40 -5.07 1.40 9.38
CA TYR A 40 -5.96 2.22 8.56
C TYR A 40 -5.29 3.51 8.08
N SER A 41 -4.10 3.80 8.57
CA SER A 41 -3.34 4.98 8.18
C SER A 41 -1.82 4.75 8.35
N LEU A 42 -1.02 5.66 7.77
CA LEU A 42 0.43 5.72 7.91
C LEU A 42 0.86 7.00 8.65
N SER A 43 -0.01 7.50 9.53
CA SER A 43 0.23 8.76 10.26
C SER A 43 1.21 8.64 11.42
N ALA A 44 1.68 7.41 11.71
CA ALA A 44 2.65 7.09 12.77
C ALA A 44 2.21 7.49 14.21
N TYR A 45 0.90 7.49 14.46
CA TYR A 45 0.36 7.70 15.80
C TYR A 45 0.45 6.43 16.67
N THR A 46 0.49 5.25 16.05
CA THR A 46 0.62 3.98 16.73
C THR A 46 1.94 3.29 16.35
N PRO A 47 2.47 2.40 17.20
CA PRO A 47 3.66 1.61 16.89
C PRO A 47 3.49 0.78 15.60
N GLU A 48 2.27 0.26 15.36
CA GLU A 48 1.93 -0.53 14.18
C GLU A 48 2.01 0.32 12.91
N GLU A 49 1.42 1.51 12.92
CA GLU A 49 1.47 2.45 11.79
C GLU A 49 2.91 2.86 11.47
N LEU A 50 3.70 3.15 12.51
CA LEU A 50 5.11 3.47 12.39
C LEU A 50 5.90 2.31 11.79
N TYR A 51 5.63 1.08 12.25
CA TYR A 51 6.27 -0.12 11.76
C TYR A 51 5.99 -0.32 10.26
N VAL A 52 4.71 -0.27 9.85
CA VAL A 52 4.31 -0.40 8.44
C VAL A 52 4.98 0.69 7.60
N ARG A 53 4.95 1.94 8.05
CA ARG A 53 5.57 3.07 7.33
C ARG A 53 7.07 2.88 7.14
N LYS A 54 7.79 2.45 8.19
CA LYS A 54 9.22 2.16 8.10
C LYS A 54 9.51 1.03 7.11
N HIS A 55 8.72 -0.04 7.16
CA HIS A 55 8.89 -1.17 6.26
C HIS A 55 8.70 -0.78 4.79
N LEU A 56 7.78 0.15 4.49
CA LEU A 56 7.54 0.66 3.14
C LEU A 56 8.60 1.66 2.67
N ASN A 57 9.34 2.31 3.57
CA ASN A 57 10.29 3.38 3.26
C ASN A 57 11.78 2.96 3.33
N GLU A 58 12.09 1.84 3.99
CA GLU A 58 13.48 1.42 4.23
C GLU A 58 14.05 0.61 3.06
N ASN A 59 15.37 0.29 3.13
CA ASN A 59 16.16 -0.37 2.09
C ASN A 59 15.68 -1.75 1.62
N GLN A 60 14.62 -2.30 2.20
CA GLN A 60 13.98 -3.55 1.84
C GLN A 60 12.52 -3.33 1.40
N GLN A 61 12.29 -2.28 0.60
CA GLN A 61 10.95 -2.03 0.07
C GLN A 61 10.41 -3.27 -0.65
N PRO A 62 9.12 -3.60 -0.45
CA PRO A 62 8.47 -4.63 -1.22
C PRO A 62 8.41 -4.23 -2.70
N ASP A 63 8.57 -5.19 -3.61
CA ASP A 63 8.36 -4.95 -5.04
C ASP A 63 6.91 -4.53 -5.31
N ILE A 64 5.96 -5.21 -4.65
CA ILE A 64 4.51 -4.93 -4.78
C ILE A 64 3.85 -4.97 -3.40
N VAL A 65 2.98 -4.03 -3.12
CA VAL A 65 2.12 -4.02 -1.94
C VAL A 65 0.76 -4.63 -2.27
N ILE A 66 0.33 -5.63 -1.52
CA ILE A 66 -1.05 -6.11 -1.57
C ILE A 66 -1.82 -5.39 -0.45
N ASN A 67 -2.65 -4.44 -0.84
CA ASN A 67 -3.52 -3.71 0.08
C ASN A 67 -4.85 -4.46 0.25
N VAL A 68 -5.03 -5.11 1.39
CA VAL A 68 -6.25 -5.87 1.69
C VAL A 68 -7.29 -4.95 2.30
N ILE A 69 -8.39 -4.72 1.60
CA ILE A 69 -9.48 -3.85 2.04
C ILE A 69 -10.78 -4.63 2.22
N ASP A 70 -11.57 -4.21 3.19
CA ASP A 70 -12.88 -4.77 3.47
C ASP A 70 -13.93 -4.15 2.55
N ALA A 71 -14.57 -4.98 1.72
CA ALA A 71 -15.60 -4.56 0.77
C ALA A 71 -16.84 -3.97 1.46
N SER A 72 -17.11 -4.34 2.71
CA SER A 72 -18.24 -3.83 3.49
C SER A 72 -17.98 -2.46 4.12
N ASN A 73 -16.71 -1.99 4.15
CA ASN A 73 -16.29 -0.74 4.80
C ASN A 73 -15.25 0.02 3.96
N LEU A 74 -15.60 0.30 2.71
CA LEU A 74 -14.68 0.88 1.73
C LEU A 74 -14.14 2.25 2.13
N GLU A 75 -15.01 3.16 2.62
CA GLU A 75 -14.64 4.54 2.93
C GLU A 75 -13.45 4.61 3.90
N ARG A 76 -13.51 3.83 4.97
CA ARG A 76 -12.44 3.75 5.96
C ARG A 76 -11.15 3.16 5.40
N ASN A 77 -11.27 2.12 4.57
CA ASN A 77 -10.11 1.41 4.01
C ASN A 77 -9.42 2.20 2.89
N LEU A 78 -10.18 3.00 2.14
CA LEU A 78 -9.61 3.81 1.06
C LEU A 78 -8.70 4.94 1.58
N TYR A 79 -8.80 5.31 2.85
CA TYR A 79 -7.89 6.31 3.44
C TYR A 79 -6.42 5.84 3.39
N LEU A 80 -6.13 4.61 3.81
CA LEU A 80 -4.80 4.02 3.66
C LEU A 80 -4.39 3.93 2.18
N THR A 81 -5.34 3.57 1.30
CA THR A 81 -5.07 3.49 -0.13
C THR A 81 -4.58 4.81 -0.70
N THR A 82 -5.18 5.94 -0.29
CA THR A 82 -4.72 7.26 -0.76
C THR A 82 -3.30 7.58 -0.30
N GLN A 83 -2.94 7.20 0.92
CA GLN A 83 -1.58 7.39 1.44
C GLN A 83 -0.55 6.52 0.71
N LEU A 84 -0.90 5.29 0.36
CA LEU A 84 -0.05 4.41 -0.45
C LEU A 84 0.15 4.96 -1.87
N ILE A 85 -0.89 5.57 -2.48
CA ILE A 85 -0.78 6.28 -3.75
C ILE A 85 0.20 7.47 -3.64
N ASP A 86 0.10 8.27 -2.58
CA ASP A 86 1.02 9.40 -2.37
C ASP A 86 2.46 8.96 -2.11
N MET A 87 2.66 7.77 -1.52
CA MET A 87 3.97 7.14 -1.38
C MET A 87 4.55 6.64 -2.71
N ASP A 88 3.73 6.56 -3.75
CA ASP A 88 4.13 6.06 -5.08
C ASP A 88 4.59 4.59 -5.06
N VAL A 89 3.98 3.77 -4.20
CA VAL A 89 4.27 2.34 -4.16
C VAL A 89 3.45 1.59 -5.20
N GLN A 90 4.05 0.62 -5.86
CA GLN A 90 3.31 -0.29 -6.73
C GLN A 90 2.41 -1.19 -5.88
N MET A 91 1.11 -1.26 -6.21
CA MET A 91 0.18 -2.03 -5.41
C MET A 91 -0.91 -2.71 -6.22
N VAL A 92 -1.47 -3.77 -5.63
CA VAL A 92 -2.72 -4.42 -6.04
C VAL A 92 -3.66 -4.41 -4.84
N ILE A 93 -4.93 -4.10 -5.05
CA ILE A 93 -5.94 -4.12 -4.00
C ILE A 93 -6.66 -5.47 -4.00
N ALA A 94 -6.62 -6.16 -2.87
CA ALA A 94 -7.48 -7.31 -2.60
C ALA A 94 -8.76 -6.81 -1.93
N LEU A 95 -9.87 -6.79 -2.68
CA LEU A 95 -11.18 -6.40 -2.19
C LEU A 95 -11.82 -7.61 -1.49
N ASN A 96 -11.51 -7.76 -0.20
CA ASN A 96 -11.89 -8.92 0.59
C ASN A 96 -13.31 -8.81 1.16
N MET A 97 -13.87 -9.94 1.63
CA MET A 97 -15.27 -10.06 2.09
C MET A 97 -16.28 -9.68 1.01
N TYR A 98 -15.92 -9.93 -0.26
CA TYR A 98 -16.76 -9.57 -1.40
C TYR A 98 -18.13 -10.25 -1.39
N ASP A 99 -18.21 -11.47 -0.83
CA ASP A 99 -19.48 -12.19 -0.61
C ASP A 99 -20.45 -11.46 0.34
N GLU A 100 -19.95 -10.72 1.31
CA GLU A 100 -20.81 -9.92 2.20
C GLU A 100 -21.41 -8.71 1.49
N LEU A 101 -20.63 -8.08 0.62
CA LEU A 101 -21.14 -7.01 -0.24
C LEU A 101 -22.26 -7.51 -1.16
N GLU A 102 -22.07 -8.67 -1.80
CA GLU A 102 -23.08 -9.28 -2.67
C GLU A 102 -24.34 -9.71 -1.90
N LYS A 103 -24.19 -10.33 -0.73
CA LYS A 103 -25.31 -10.71 0.17
C LYS A 103 -26.14 -9.50 0.62
N ALA A 104 -25.50 -8.35 0.81
CA ALA A 104 -26.20 -7.11 1.11
C ALA A 104 -26.97 -6.51 -0.09
N GLY A 105 -26.92 -7.15 -1.26
CA GLY A 105 -27.55 -6.69 -2.50
C GLY A 105 -26.87 -5.49 -3.14
N ASN A 106 -25.71 -5.10 -2.67
CA ASN A 106 -24.94 -4.00 -3.20
C ASN A 106 -24.15 -4.42 -4.44
N LYS A 107 -24.16 -3.58 -5.46
CA LYS A 107 -23.28 -3.71 -6.63
C LYS A 107 -22.21 -2.64 -6.55
N PHE A 108 -20.96 -3.05 -6.62
CA PHE A 108 -19.84 -2.14 -6.61
C PHE A 108 -19.00 -2.28 -7.88
N ASP A 109 -18.88 -1.19 -8.64
CA ASP A 109 -18.07 -1.15 -9.84
C ASP A 109 -16.59 -0.94 -9.49
N TYR A 110 -15.95 -2.01 -8.99
CA TYR A 110 -14.53 -1.99 -8.61
C TYR A 110 -13.61 -1.79 -9.82
N GLU A 111 -14.05 -2.15 -11.04
CA GLU A 111 -13.27 -1.91 -12.23
C GLU A 111 -13.16 -0.43 -12.57
N SER A 112 -14.27 0.32 -12.44
CA SER A 112 -14.24 1.77 -12.59
C SER A 112 -13.40 2.45 -11.53
N LEU A 113 -13.50 2.01 -10.28
CA LEU A 113 -12.62 2.50 -9.21
C LEU A 113 -11.15 2.19 -9.53
N ALA A 114 -10.82 0.96 -9.93
CA ALA A 114 -9.46 0.56 -10.32
C ALA A 114 -8.88 1.49 -11.40
N ARG A 115 -9.67 1.78 -12.45
CA ARG A 115 -9.30 2.74 -13.50
C ARG A 115 -9.11 4.16 -12.97
N MET A 116 -9.93 4.59 -12.02
CA MET A 116 -9.83 5.93 -11.43
C MET A 116 -8.56 6.10 -10.60
N ILE A 117 -8.26 5.12 -9.76
CA ILE A 117 -7.09 5.17 -8.85
C ILE A 117 -5.81 4.60 -9.47
N GLY A 118 -5.86 4.11 -10.73
CA GLY A 118 -4.70 3.57 -11.44
C GLY A 118 -4.08 2.34 -10.77
N CYS A 119 -4.88 1.57 -10.03
CA CYS A 119 -4.45 0.42 -9.25
C CYS A 119 -5.41 -0.76 -9.46
N PRO A 120 -4.94 -1.96 -9.85
CA PRO A 120 -5.79 -3.12 -10.01
C PRO A 120 -6.51 -3.50 -8.73
N ILE A 121 -7.77 -3.88 -8.84
CA ILE A 121 -8.62 -4.36 -7.73
C ILE A 121 -9.10 -5.77 -8.08
N VAL A 122 -8.89 -6.71 -7.17
CA VAL A 122 -9.31 -8.09 -7.31
C VAL A 122 -10.27 -8.47 -6.18
N PRO A 123 -11.53 -8.84 -6.48
CA PRO A 123 -12.45 -9.37 -5.47
C PRO A 123 -11.92 -10.67 -4.87
N THR A 124 -11.93 -10.77 -3.56
CA THR A 124 -11.45 -11.95 -2.83
C THR A 124 -12.40 -12.34 -1.70
N ILE A 125 -12.37 -13.63 -1.36
CA ILE A 125 -13.03 -14.18 -0.17
C ILE A 125 -11.98 -15.06 0.52
N SER A 126 -11.25 -14.47 1.46
CA SER A 126 -10.13 -15.17 2.13
C SER A 126 -10.56 -16.48 2.79
N LYS A 127 -11.81 -16.54 3.29
CA LYS A 127 -12.36 -17.73 3.94
C LYS A 127 -12.45 -18.95 3.01
N THR A 128 -12.71 -18.75 1.73
CA THR A 128 -12.86 -19.81 0.73
C THR A 128 -11.66 -19.94 -0.21
N GLY A 129 -10.77 -18.94 -0.25
CA GLY A 129 -9.68 -18.83 -1.21
C GLY A 129 -10.11 -18.27 -2.57
N PHE A 130 -11.39 -17.85 -2.71
CA PHE A 130 -11.86 -17.24 -3.95
C PHE A 130 -11.04 -15.98 -4.29
N GLY A 131 -10.64 -15.85 -5.55
CA GLY A 131 -9.91 -14.70 -6.08
C GLY A 131 -8.40 -14.66 -5.74
N ILE A 132 -7.88 -15.59 -4.90
CA ILE A 132 -6.47 -15.56 -4.48
C ILE A 132 -5.53 -15.85 -5.66
N GLU A 133 -5.84 -16.83 -6.50
CA GLU A 133 -5.04 -17.12 -7.68
C GLU A 133 -4.99 -15.94 -8.65
N GLU A 134 -6.13 -15.30 -8.91
CA GLU A 134 -6.22 -14.11 -9.76
C GLU A 134 -5.47 -12.93 -9.14
N LEU A 135 -5.52 -12.77 -7.81
CA LEU A 135 -4.77 -11.74 -7.09
C LEU A 135 -3.26 -11.86 -7.39
N PHE A 136 -2.69 -13.07 -7.26
CA PHE A 136 -1.27 -13.26 -7.53
C PHE A 136 -0.92 -13.19 -9.01
N ASN A 137 -1.81 -13.60 -9.91
CA ASN A 137 -1.65 -13.37 -11.35
C ASN A 137 -1.61 -11.88 -11.66
N ARG A 138 -2.42 -11.09 -10.96
CA ARG A 138 -2.44 -9.63 -11.11
C ARG A 138 -1.18 -8.98 -10.56
N VAL A 139 -0.66 -9.49 -9.42
CA VAL A 139 0.62 -9.05 -8.86
C VAL A 139 1.77 -9.29 -9.85
N ILE A 140 1.81 -10.44 -10.52
CA ILE A 140 2.81 -10.72 -11.56
C ILE A 140 2.72 -9.69 -12.69
N LYS A 141 1.53 -9.42 -13.22
CA LYS A 141 1.35 -8.44 -14.29
C LYS A 141 1.78 -7.03 -13.91
N VAL A 142 1.53 -6.63 -12.67
CA VAL A 142 2.00 -5.34 -12.14
C VAL A 142 3.52 -5.32 -12.04
N TYR A 143 4.12 -6.39 -11.55
CA TYR A 143 5.58 -6.54 -11.45
C TYR A 143 6.27 -6.52 -12.82
N GLU A 144 5.64 -7.10 -13.83
CA GLU A 144 6.13 -7.13 -15.22
C GLU A 144 5.80 -5.84 -16.00
N GLU A 145 5.15 -4.85 -15.36
CA GLU A 145 4.67 -3.61 -15.98
C GLU A 145 3.68 -3.84 -17.16
N GLU A 146 2.97 -4.97 -17.14
CA GLU A 146 2.03 -5.37 -18.20
C GLU A 146 0.57 -5.12 -17.85
N ASP A 147 0.26 -4.69 -16.63
CA ASP A 147 -1.12 -4.46 -16.22
C ASP A 147 -1.69 -3.17 -16.82
N PRO A 148 -2.77 -3.25 -17.62
CA PRO A 148 -3.31 -2.10 -18.36
C PRO A 148 -4.00 -1.05 -17.46
N VAL A 149 -4.26 -1.37 -16.19
CA VAL A 149 -4.90 -0.47 -15.24
C VAL A 149 -3.87 0.40 -14.53
N VAL A 150 -2.65 -0.10 -14.36
CA VAL A 150 -1.58 0.61 -13.64
C VAL A 150 -1.26 1.93 -14.32
N ARG A 151 -1.40 3.00 -13.55
CA ARG A 151 -1.05 4.36 -13.97
C ARG A 151 -0.50 5.12 -12.79
N HIS A 152 0.52 5.93 -13.03
CA HIS A 152 0.96 6.88 -12.04
C HIS A 152 -0.08 8.01 -11.91
N ILE A 153 -0.73 8.06 -10.76
CA ILE A 153 -1.71 9.09 -10.43
C ILE A 153 -1.32 9.82 -9.14
N HIS A 154 -1.88 11.00 -8.99
CA HIS A 154 -1.79 11.75 -7.72
C HIS A 154 -3.19 12.13 -7.26
N ILE A 155 -3.42 11.99 -5.96
CA ILE A 155 -4.63 12.53 -5.34
C ILE A 155 -4.54 14.06 -5.38
N ASN A 156 -5.56 14.72 -5.91
CA ASN A 156 -5.61 16.18 -5.95
C ASN A 156 -6.28 16.70 -4.68
N TYR A 157 -5.52 17.37 -3.83
CA TYR A 157 -5.99 17.94 -2.56
C TYR A 157 -6.52 19.38 -2.69
N GLY A 158 -6.69 19.88 -3.90
CA GLY A 158 -7.13 21.25 -4.20
C GLY A 158 -5.99 22.26 -4.27
N ASP A 159 -6.24 23.38 -4.94
CA ASP A 159 -5.21 24.35 -5.38
C ASP A 159 -4.33 24.88 -4.25
N ILE A 160 -4.89 25.08 -3.06
CA ILE A 160 -4.14 25.63 -1.93
C ILE A 160 -3.10 24.63 -1.44
N LEU A 161 -3.51 23.37 -1.19
CA LEU A 161 -2.62 22.34 -0.71
C LEU A 161 -1.62 21.90 -1.79
N GLU A 162 -2.05 21.82 -3.05
CA GLU A 162 -1.15 21.47 -4.16
C GLU A 162 -0.03 22.53 -4.33
N LYS A 163 -0.32 23.82 -4.15
CA LYS A 163 0.71 24.87 -4.12
C LYS A 163 1.66 24.70 -2.94
N GLY A 164 1.14 24.36 -1.74
CA GLY A 164 1.96 24.05 -0.57
C GLY A 164 2.90 22.87 -0.82
N ILE A 165 2.35 21.76 -1.30
CA ILE A 165 3.11 20.55 -1.66
C ILE A 165 4.21 20.87 -2.67
N ALA A 166 3.90 21.61 -3.74
CA ALA A 166 4.86 21.99 -4.76
C ALA A 166 5.99 22.88 -4.21
N ASN A 167 5.70 23.77 -3.27
CA ASN A 167 6.68 24.63 -2.63
C ASN A 167 7.66 23.81 -1.76
N ILE A 168 7.13 22.95 -0.90
CA ILE A 168 7.93 22.09 -0.03
C ILE A 168 8.78 21.11 -0.87
N LYS A 169 8.19 20.48 -1.88
CA LYS A 169 8.92 19.59 -2.81
C LYS A 169 10.12 20.28 -3.44
N ARG A 170 9.99 21.57 -3.83
CA ARG A 170 11.11 22.36 -4.34
C ARG A 170 12.18 22.67 -3.30
N SER A 171 11.76 22.91 -2.06
CA SER A 171 12.69 23.16 -0.94
C SER A 171 13.47 21.91 -0.57
N ILE A 172 12.81 20.77 -0.44
CA ILE A 172 13.45 19.47 -0.21
C ILE A 172 14.50 19.21 -1.32
N HIS A 173 14.16 19.44 -2.58
CA HIS A 173 15.09 19.21 -3.70
C HIS A 173 16.37 20.07 -3.63
N LYS A 174 16.32 21.23 -3.00
CA LYS A 174 17.49 22.13 -2.86
C LYS A 174 18.40 21.74 -1.69
N VAL A 175 17.83 21.20 -0.63
CA VAL A 175 18.53 20.91 0.62
C VAL A 175 19.20 19.55 0.57
N ASP A 176 18.63 18.58 -0.13
CA ASP A 176 19.04 17.20 0.00
C ASP A 176 19.29 16.48 -1.32
N SER A 177 20.58 16.42 -1.68
CA SER A 177 21.08 15.53 -2.72
C SER A 177 21.24 14.06 -2.23
N ASN A 178 21.12 13.80 -0.94
CA ASN A 178 21.44 12.51 -0.30
C ASN A 178 20.22 11.71 0.19
N MET A 179 18.99 12.23 0.07
CA MET A 179 17.80 11.49 0.44
C MET A 179 17.63 10.21 -0.38
N PRO A 180 17.23 9.10 0.24
CA PRO A 180 16.93 7.88 -0.49
C PRO A 180 15.93 8.18 -1.61
N LYS A 181 16.27 7.82 -2.84
CA LYS A 181 15.38 7.98 -4.01
C LYS A 181 14.08 7.16 -3.86
N SER A 182 14.05 6.27 -2.90
CA SER A 182 12.95 5.37 -2.59
C SER A 182 11.73 6.07 -1.98
N ILE A 183 11.89 7.24 -1.35
CA ILE A 183 10.77 7.91 -0.70
C ILE A 183 10.19 8.98 -1.63
N SER A 184 8.87 8.91 -1.87
CA SER A 184 8.16 9.90 -2.66
C SER A 184 8.27 11.29 -2.03
N ARG A 185 8.85 12.25 -2.77
CA ARG A 185 8.94 13.64 -2.32
C ARG A 185 7.56 14.29 -2.13
N ARG A 186 6.54 13.79 -2.83
CA ARG A 186 5.16 14.22 -2.63
C ARG A 186 4.67 13.79 -1.25
N TYR A 187 4.86 12.52 -0.91
CA TYR A 187 4.50 11.99 0.40
C TYR A 187 5.19 12.78 1.53
N LEU A 188 6.50 12.99 1.43
CA LEU A 188 7.24 13.81 2.40
C LEU A 188 6.66 15.22 2.53
N SER A 189 6.33 15.86 1.41
CA SER A 189 5.76 17.22 1.43
C SER A 189 4.39 17.25 2.12
N ILE A 190 3.56 16.23 1.93
CA ILE A 190 2.27 16.09 2.59
C ILE A 190 2.48 15.90 4.09
N LYS A 191 3.39 15.01 4.50
CA LYS A 191 3.69 14.75 5.91
C LYS A 191 4.23 15.97 6.65
N LEU A 192 5.06 16.77 5.99
CA LEU A 192 5.52 18.06 6.53
C LEU A 192 4.37 19.07 6.69
N LEU A 193 3.41 19.11 5.77
CA LEU A 193 2.21 19.94 5.93
C LEU A 193 1.31 19.46 7.07
N GLU A 194 1.34 18.18 7.39
CA GLU A 194 0.64 17.57 8.53
C GLU A 194 1.40 17.76 9.86
N ASN A 195 2.59 18.40 9.88
CA ASN A 195 3.50 18.53 11.01
C ASN A 195 3.89 17.14 11.60
N ASP A 196 4.20 16.19 10.73
CA ASP A 196 4.62 14.84 11.13
C ASP A 196 6.03 14.88 11.74
N GLN A 197 6.10 14.75 13.07
CA GLN A 197 7.36 14.90 13.84
C GLN A 197 8.43 13.89 13.47
N GLU A 198 8.03 12.68 13.06
CA GLU A 198 9.01 11.68 12.65
C GLU A 198 9.69 12.06 11.33
N ILE A 199 8.92 12.56 10.36
CA ILE A 199 9.48 13.06 9.10
C ILE A 199 10.31 14.32 9.32
N GLU A 200 9.86 15.24 10.18
CA GLU A 200 10.63 16.44 10.53
C GLU A 200 12.00 16.09 11.13
N SER A 201 12.08 15.03 11.91
CA SER A 201 13.34 14.59 12.52
C SER A 201 14.32 13.91 11.56
N GLN A 202 13.87 13.52 10.37
CA GLN A 202 14.68 12.82 9.35
C GLN A 202 15.24 13.77 8.28
N ILE A 203 14.76 15.00 8.24
CA ILE A 203 15.15 16.05 7.28
C ILE A 203 16.04 17.10 7.94
#